data_c5128d687c1d34b792414b27e871854f
#
_entry.id   c5128d687c1d34b792414b27e871854f
#
_cell.length_a   1.000
_cell.length_b   1.000
_cell.length_c   1.000
_cell.angle_alpha   90.00
_cell.angle_beta   90.00
_cell.angle_gamma   90.00
#
_symmetry.space_group_name_H-M   'P 1'
#
loop_
_entity.id
_entity.type
_entity.pdbx_description
1 polymer ?
#
loop_
_entity_poly.entity_id
_entity_poly.type
_entity_poly.pdbx_seq_one_letter_code
_entity_poly.pdbx_strand_id
1 'polypeptide(L)'
;MFHDSTSQLLFLCARARPYIHIPVSFLCTICKSPDEEYWDKLKRVLKYLYVTWYMKLFLLVDNLHTLMWWVDASYAVHWDSRSHTGMVISMGIGYAMSGSWRQKLNNGSSTQAELVVIDDVIKFIMWEL
;
A
#
# COMPACT_ATOMS: atom_id res chain seq x y z
N MET A 1 2.19 16.93 -13.71
CA MET A 1 1.08 17.18 -12.76
C MET A 1 0.51 15.91 -12.12
N PHE A 2 -0.02 14.90 -12.85
CA PHE A 2 -0.51 13.64 -12.22
C PHE A 2 0.60 12.90 -11.45
N HIS A 3 1.74 12.66 -12.09
CA HIS A 3 2.91 12.04 -11.50
C HIS A 3 3.40 12.78 -10.24
N ASP A 4 3.47 14.10 -10.27
CA ASP A 4 3.96 14.89 -9.12
C ASP A 4 3.00 14.77 -7.93
N SER A 5 1.68 14.83 -8.20
CA SER A 5 0.66 14.65 -7.17
C SER A 5 0.72 13.25 -6.55
N THR A 6 0.86 12.19 -7.36
CA THR A 6 0.96 10.83 -6.84
C THR A 6 2.25 10.60 -6.08
N SER A 7 3.37 11.21 -6.48
CA SER A 7 4.65 11.14 -5.76
C SER A 7 4.58 11.84 -4.40
N GLN A 8 3.96 13.01 -4.32
CA GLN A 8 3.72 13.70 -3.05
C GLN A 8 2.81 12.89 -2.12
N LEU A 9 1.76 12.27 -2.67
CA LEU A 9 0.87 11.40 -1.90
C LEU A 9 1.61 10.14 -1.40
N LEU A 10 2.51 9.57 -2.20
CA LEU A 10 3.30 8.42 -1.78
C LEU A 10 4.22 8.77 -0.60
N PHE A 11 4.84 9.95 -0.63
CA PHE A 11 5.60 10.45 0.50
C PHE A 11 4.72 10.62 1.76
N LEU A 12 3.51 11.16 1.60
CA LEU A 12 2.55 11.32 2.68
C LEU A 12 2.11 9.96 3.27
N CYS A 13 1.91 8.93 2.43
CA CYS A 13 1.61 7.56 2.86
C CYS A 13 2.68 7.04 3.81
N ALA A 14 3.94 7.16 3.40
CA ALA A 14 5.06 6.62 4.16
C ALA A 14 5.28 7.32 5.51
N ARG A 15 4.83 8.57 5.66
CA ARG A 15 5.14 9.40 6.85
C ARG A 15 3.98 9.57 7.82
N ALA A 16 2.75 9.68 7.32
CA ALA A 16 1.64 10.11 8.16
C ALA A 16 0.29 9.42 7.84
N ARG A 17 0.12 8.88 6.64
CA ARG A 17 -1.18 8.40 6.14
C ARG A 17 -1.09 7.01 5.50
N PRO A 18 -0.64 5.96 6.23
CA PRO A 18 -0.43 4.62 5.66
C PRO A 18 -1.70 4.00 5.06
N TYR A 19 -2.87 4.33 5.55
CA TYR A 19 -4.15 3.80 5.06
C TYR A 19 -4.56 4.23 3.64
N ILE A 20 -3.93 5.27 3.07
CA ILE A 20 -4.10 5.60 1.65
C ILE A 20 -3.00 4.99 0.76
N HIS A 21 -2.11 4.16 1.31
CA HIS A 21 -0.97 3.61 0.57
C HIS A 21 -1.43 2.76 -0.62
N ILE A 22 -2.43 1.88 -0.42
CA ILE A 22 -2.94 1.00 -1.48
C ILE A 22 -3.47 1.79 -2.68
N PRO A 23 -4.44 2.72 -2.53
CA PRO A 23 -4.94 3.47 -3.67
C PRO A 23 -3.88 4.36 -4.32
N VAL A 24 -2.97 4.95 -3.56
CA VAL A 24 -1.89 5.79 -4.11
C VAL A 24 -0.88 4.95 -4.88
N SER A 25 -0.44 3.81 -4.34
CA SER A 25 0.45 2.88 -5.02
C SER A 25 -0.15 2.38 -6.34
N PHE A 26 -1.44 2.06 -6.35
CA PHE A 26 -2.16 1.69 -7.58
C PHE A 26 -2.11 2.82 -8.61
N LEU A 27 -2.38 4.08 -8.23
CA LEU A 27 -2.31 5.23 -9.12
C LEU A 27 -0.88 5.45 -9.66
N CYS A 28 0.15 5.18 -8.86
CA CYS A 28 1.55 5.27 -9.31
C CYS A 28 1.87 4.29 -10.45
N THR A 29 1.19 3.16 -10.56
CA THR A 29 1.43 2.20 -11.67
C THR A 29 1.00 2.74 -13.04
N ILE A 30 0.18 3.80 -13.09
CA ILE A 30 -0.45 4.33 -14.32
C ILE A 30 -0.01 5.78 -14.61
N CYS A 31 1.02 6.26 -13.92
CA CYS A 31 1.48 7.66 -14.03
C CYS A 31 1.91 8.09 -15.43
N LYS A 32 2.28 7.15 -16.32
CA LYS A 32 2.79 7.48 -17.66
C LYS A 32 1.68 7.95 -18.62
N SER A 33 0.49 7.41 -18.48
CA SER A 33 -0.65 7.72 -19.37
C SER A 33 -1.96 7.59 -18.59
N PRO A 34 -2.25 8.50 -17.65
CA PRO A 34 -3.49 8.49 -16.90
C PRO A 34 -4.64 8.96 -17.79
N ASP A 35 -5.74 8.22 -17.83
CA ASP A 35 -6.99 8.63 -18.43
C ASP A 35 -7.87 9.43 -17.44
N GLU A 36 -9.05 9.83 -17.87
CA GLU A 36 -9.98 10.62 -17.07
C GLU A 36 -10.45 9.86 -15.80
N GLU A 37 -10.63 8.55 -15.90
CA GLU A 37 -11.03 7.71 -14.76
C GLU A 37 -10.00 7.75 -13.65
N TYR A 38 -8.69 7.72 -13.98
CA TYR A 38 -7.62 7.79 -12.97
C TYR A 38 -7.48 9.17 -12.36
N TRP A 39 -7.76 10.23 -13.11
CA TRP A 39 -7.89 11.57 -12.56
C TRP A 39 -9.01 11.68 -11.54
N ASP A 40 -10.14 11.04 -11.78
CA ASP A 40 -11.25 11.03 -10.84
C ASP A 40 -10.93 10.19 -9.58
N LYS A 41 -10.22 9.09 -9.72
CA LYS A 41 -9.70 8.33 -8.58
C LYS A 41 -8.73 9.17 -7.74
N LEU A 42 -7.80 9.90 -8.38
CA LEU A 42 -6.89 10.82 -7.68
C LEU A 42 -7.65 11.92 -6.94
N LYS A 43 -8.62 12.57 -7.59
CA LYS A 43 -9.48 13.58 -6.95
C LYS A 43 -10.21 13.01 -5.72
N ARG A 44 -10.66 11.75 -5.79
CA ARG A 44 -11.32 11.06 -4.67
C ARG A 44 -10.38 10.90 -3.47
N VAL A 45 -9.13 10.51 -3.70
CA VAL A 45 -8.10 10.42 -2.65
C VAL A 45 -7.84 11.80 -2.03
N LEU A 46 -7.71 12.85 -2.84
CA LEU A 46 -7.50 14.22 -2.35
C LEU A 46 -8.69 14.74 -1.53
N LYS A 47 -9.93 14.48 -1.98
CA LYS A 47 -11.14 14.81 -1.21
C LYS A 47 -11.19 14.08 0.14
N TYR A 48 -10.83 12.80 0.14
CA TYR A 48 -10.75 12.03 1.38
C TYR A 48 -9.74 12.63 2.36
N LEU A 49 -8.55 12.99 1.89
CA LEU A 49 -7.53 13.65 2.72
C LEU A 49 -8.00 15.01 3.23
N TYR A 50 -8.69 15.78 2.40
CA TYR A 50 -9.25 17.08 2.79
C TYR A 50 -10.27 16.94 3.92
N VAL A 51 -11.17 15.98 3.83
CA VAL A 51 -12.18 15.73 4.86
C VAL A 51 -11.58 15.15 6.15
N THR A 52 -10.48 14.38 6.02
CA THR A 52 -9.84 13.69 7.14
C THR A 52 -8.52 14.34 7.59
N TRP A 53 -8.30 15.62 7.27
CA TRP A 53 -7.03 16.32 7.54
C TRP A 53 -6.60 16.28 9.02
N TYR A 54 -7.57 16.24 9.93
CA TYR A 54 -7.40 16.21 11.38
C TYR A 54 -7.10 14.81 11.95
N MET A 55 -7.24 13.74 11.16
CA MET A 55 -6.96 12.38 11.63
C MET A 55 -5.47 12.21 11.90
N LYS A 56 -5.16 11.87 13.16
CA LYS A 56 -3.80 11.63 13.62
C LYS A 56 -3.47 10.14 13.50
N LEU A 57 -2.23 9.84 13.18
CA LEU A 57 -1.67 8.50 13.35
C LEU A 57 -1.16 8.40 14.79
N PHE A 58 -1.76 7.48 15.55
CA PHE A 58 -1.28 7.14 16.88
C PHE A 58 -0.35 5.94 16.76
N LEU A 59 0.86 6.06 17.32
CA LEU A 59 1.83 5.00 17.41
C LEU A 59 2.09 4.71 18.88
N LEU A 60 1.72 3.51 19.31
CA LEU A 60 1.96 3.03 20.66
C LEU A 60 2.55 1.63 20.60
N VAL A 61 3.63 1.41 21.32
CA VAL A 61 4.28 0.10 21.42
C VAL A 61 3.74 -0.62 22.64
N ASP A 62 3.13 -1.78 22.43
CA ASP A 62 2.65 -2.64 23.53
C ASP A 62 3.76 -3.54 24.06
N ASN A 63 4.59 -4.09 23.15
CA ASN A 63 5.71 -4.93 23.48
C ASN A 63 6.87 -4.72 22.49
N LEU A 64 8.04 -4.35 22.98
CA LEU A 64 9.24 -4.13 22.16
C LEU A 64 9.80 -5.41 21.50
N HIS A 65 9.41 -6.58 22.02
CA HIS A 65 9.87 -7.88 21.50
C HIS A 65 8.86 -8.54 20.57
N THR A 66 7.75 -7.86 20.24
CA THR A 66 6.70 -8.42 19.40
C THR A 66 6.45 -7.52 18.19
N LEU A 67 6.74 -8.04 17.02
CA LEU A 67 6.45 -7.40 15.75
C LEU A 67 5.29 -8.15 15.07
N MET A 68 4.22 -7.42 14.78
CA MET A 68 3.03 -7.97 14.13
C MET A 68 3.03 -7.61 12.65
N TRP A 69 2.79 -8.61 11.81
CA TRP A 69 2.74 -8.48 10.36
C TRP A 69 1.36 -8.86 9.84
N TRP A 70 0.81 -8.03 8.98
CA TRP A 70 -0.38 -8.32 8.20
C TRP A 70 -0.03 -8.20 6.72
N VAL A 71 -0.35 -9.23 5.98
CA VAL A 71 -0.10 -9.31 4.55
C VAL A 71 -1.38 -9.76 3.84
N ASP A 72 -1.63 -9.18 2.67
CA ASP A 72 -2.81 -9.48 1.87
C ASP A 72 -2.48 -9.35 0.38
N ALA A 73 -3.24 -10.04 -0.47
CA ALA A 73 -3.12 -9.98 -1.91
C ALA A 73 -4.46 -9.69 -2.58
N SER A 74 -4.48 -8.73 -3.48
CA SER A 74 -5.60 -8.52 -4.39
C SER A 74 -5.30 -9.17 -5.73
N TYR A 75 -6.06 -10.21 -6.09
CA TYR A 75 -5.84 -11.01 -7.28
C TYR A 75 -6.23 -10.25 -8.57
N ALA A 76 -5.33 -10.26 -9.57
CA ALA A 76 -5.56 -9.82 -10.95
C ALA A 76 -6.17 -8.40 -11.09
N VAL A 77 -5.80 -7.46 -10.21
CA VAL A 77 -6.40 -6.11 -10.18
C VAL A 77 -5.78 -5.12 -11.16
N HIS A 78 -4.66 -5.46 -11.77
CA HIS A 78 -4.00 -4.62 -12.76
C HIS A 78 -4.45 -4.98 -14.19
N TRP A 79 -4.29 -4.03 -15.11
CA TRP A 79 -4.65 -4.19 -16.52
C TRP A 79 -3.92 -5.36 -17.20
N ASP A 80 -2.75 -5.75 -16.71
CA ASP A 80 -1.95 -6.90 -17.16
C ASP A 80 -2.23 -8.18 -16.35
N SER A 81 -3.37 -8.23 -15.64
CA SER A 81 -3.80 -9.34 -14.78
C SER A 81 -2.84 -9.68 -13.64
N ARG A 82 -1.92 -8.79 -13.30
CA ARG A 82 -1.06 -8.94 -12.13
C ARG A 82 -1.81 -8.63 -10.86
N SER A 83 -1.42 -9.32 -9.82
CA SER A 83 -1.94 -9.12 -8.47
C SER A 83 -1.22 -7.98 -7.76
N HIS A 84 -1.74 -7.54 -6.64
CA HIS A 84 -1.19 -6.47 -5.83
C HIS A 84 -0.94 -6.95 -4.42
N THR A 85 0.26 -6.69 -3.89
CA THR A 85 0.66 -7.01 -2.52
C THR A 85 0.39 -5.82 -1.61
N GLY A 86 -0.22 -6.08 -0.45
CA GLY A 86 -0.33 -5.16 0.66
C GLY A 86 0.35 -5.73 1.90
N MET A 87 1.07 -4.89 2.63
CA MET A 87 1.71 -5.27 3.88
C MET A 87 1.60 -4.15 4.91
N VAL A 88 1.43 -4.53 6.17
CA VAL A 88 1.43 -3.62 7.32
C VAL A 88 2.23 -4.24 8.45
N ILE A 89 3.03 -3.43 9.11
CA ILE A 89 3.80 -3.80 10.31
C ILE A 89 3.37 -2.91 11.46
N SER A 90 3.18 -3.51 12.64
CA SER A 90 2.87 -2.80 13.89
C SER A 90 3.60 -3.42 15.08
N MET A 91 3.86 -2.61 16.08
CA MET A 91 4.37 -3.03 17.40
C MET A 91 3.32 -2.83 18.49
N GLY A 92 2.07 -2.57 18.12
CA GLY A 92 0.97 -2.29 19.05
C GLY A 92 -0.11 -1.47 18.35
N ILE A 93 -0.47 -0.31 18.87
CA ILE A 93 -1.47 0.55 18.24
C ILE A 93 -0.86 1.36 17.11
N GLY A 94 -1.50 1.29 15.94
CA GLY A 94 -1.08 1.99 14.72
C GLY A 94 -0.03 1.24 13.92
N TYR A 95 0.23 1.75 12.72
CA TYR A 95 1.17 1.13 11.77
C TYR A 95 2.54 1.77 11.90
N ALA A 96 3.55 0.98 12.23
CA ALA A 96 4.94 1.42 12.19
C ALA A 96 5.43 1.58 10.74
N MET A 97 5.02 0.65 9.86
CA MET A 97 5.37 0.66 8.45
C MET A 97 4.23 0.07 7.61
N SER A 98 4.10 0.51 6.37
CA SER A 98 3.20 -0.08 5.38
C SER A 98 3.90 -0.19 4.03
N GLY A 99 3.56 -1.22 3.27
CA GLY A 99 4.04 -1.45 1.91
C GLY A 99 2.88 -1.80 0.99
N SER A 100 2.98 -1.39 -0.27
CA SER A 100 1.96 -1.69 -1.27
C SER A 100 2.59 -1.62 -2.65
N TRP A 101 2.56 -2.74 -3.41
CA TRP A 101 3.17 -2.83 -4.73
C TRP A 101 2.53 -3.89 -5.61
N ARG A 102 2.69 -3.70 -6.92
CA ARG A 102 2.27 -4.68 -7.91
C ARG A 102 3.20 -5.88 -7.91
N GLN A 103 2.66 -7.09 -7.92
CA GLN A 103 3.43 -8.32 -8.01
C GLN A 103 4.16 -8.44 -9.36
N LYS A 104 5.31 -9.05 -9.35
CA LYS A 104 6.12 -9.24 -10.57
C LYS A 104 5.60 -10.39 -11.42
N LEU A 105 5.02 -11.41 -10.78
CA LEU A 105 4.50 -12.61 -11.43
C LEU A 105 3.01 -12.44 -11.76
N ASN A 106 2.58 -13.10 -12.84
CA ASN A 106 1.17 -13.34 -13.12
C ASN A 106 0.74 -14.61 -12.41
N ASN A 107 -0.29 -14.51 -11.61
CA ASN A 107 -0.83 -15.62 -10.84
C ASN A 107 -2.05 -16.21 -11.54
N GLY A 108 -2.18 -17.52 -11.54
CA GLY A 108 -3.31 -18.23 -12.13
C GLY A 108 -4.52 -18.32 -11.18
N SER A 109 -4.34 -17.94 -9.90
CA SER A 109 -5.41 -17.98 -8.88
C SER A 109 -5.12 -17.02 -7.73
N SER A 110 -6.16 -16.73 -6.92
CA SER A 110 -6.00 -15.95 -5.69
C SER A 110 -5.05 -16.61 -4.69
N THR A 111 -5.12 -17.94 -4.56
CA THR A 111 -4.22 -18.70 -3.68
C THR A 111 -2.75 -18.55 -4.08
N GLN A 112 -2.46 -18.54 -5.38
CA GLN A 112 -1.09 -18.26 -5.85
C GLN A 112 -0.67 -16.83 -5.54
N ALA A 113 -1.56 -15.86 -5.67
CA ALA A 113 -1.28 -14.47 -5.31
C ALA A 113 -0.94 -14.33 -3.82
N GLU A 114 -1.63 -15.03 -2.94
CA GLU A 114 -1.37 -15.06 -1.49
C GLU A 114 0.00 -15.71 -1.17
N LEU A 115 0.38 -16.77 -1.87
CA LEU A 115 1.70 -17.39 -1.69
C LEU A 115 2.83 -16.45 -2.14
N VAL A 116 2.63 -15.72 -3.25
CA VAL A 116 3.60 -14.73 -3.75
C VAL A 116 3.75 -13.57 -2.76
N VAL A 117 2.67 -13.12 -2.11
CA VAL A 117 2.76 -12.11 -1.05
C VAL A 117 3.66 -12.57 0.08
N ILE A 118 3.51 -13.81 0.54
CA ILE A 118 4.33 -14.36 1.63
C ILE A 118 5.81 -14.38 1.20
N ASP A 119 6.12 -14.81 -0.02
CA ASP A 119 7.50 -14.82 -0.54
C ASP A 119 8.08 -13.41 -0.67
N ASP A 120 7.29 -12.45 -1.14
CA ASP A 120 7.69 -11.05 -1.26
C ASP A 120 8.02 -10.43 0.11
N VAL A 121 7.20 -10.73 1.13
CA VAL A 121 7.26 -10.08 2.45
C VAL A 121 8.25 -10.79 3.39
N ILE A 122 8.43 -12.11 3.27
CA ILE A 122 9.30 -12.89 4.17
C ILE A 122 10.74 -12.35 4.21
N LYS A 123 11.21 -11.78 3.12
CA LYS A 123 12.54 -11.15 3.03
C LYS A 123 12.68 -9.94 3.95
N PHE A 124 11.61 -9.16 4.11
CA PHE A 124 11.59 -8.05 5.08
C PHE A 124 11.55 -8.57 6.51
N ILE A 125 10.75 -9.62 6.77
CA ILE A 125 10.65 -10.26 8.08
C ILE A 125 12.02 -10.81 8.51
N MET A 126 12.69 -11.51 7.60
CA MET A 126 14.01 -12.10 7.87
C MET A 126 15.13 -11.07 8.07
N TRP A 127 14.94 -9.85 7.59
CA TRP A 127 15.94 -8.79 7.74
C TRP A 127 15.82 -8.04 9.06
N GLU A 128 14.66 -8.11 9.70
CA GLU A 128 14.40 -7.47 11.00
C GLU A 128 14.59 -8.40 12.22
N LEU A 129 14.84 -9.69 11.96
CA LEU A 129 15.22 -10.69 12.98
C LEU A 129 16.74 -10.69 13.21
#